data_062c671bf47ad418fdf2f21a31c29d8e
#
_entry.id   062c671bf47ad418fdf2f21a31c29d8e
#
_cell.length_a   1.000
_cell.length_b   1.000
_cell.length_c   1.000
_cell.angle_alpha   90.00
_cell.angle_beta   90.00
_cell.angle_gamma   90.00
#
_symmetry.space_group_name_H-M   'P 1'
#
loop_
_entity.id
_entity.type
_entity.pdbx_description
1 polymer ?
#
loop_
_entity_poly.entity_id
_entity_poly.type
_entity_poly.pdbx_seq_one_letter_code
_entity_poly.pdbx_strand_id
1 'polypeptide(L)'
;MIRVHIKVVEGNSVSLCQNENKCTSGSGSKPAMPPIDRAGRLSPLGLILLAITSVGWGLNFPIMKHLLTEWPPLSSRGLCGIAGATALALFALARRQKLSVPRPMRLRLLLVSMLTIGGWVAFMGLALLWLNASEAAVLGISIPVWVAFLAWPILGERLSPLRAVALTVALAGIAVLIGGNGLEASVEKLPGIACALVGAVCVGLGTVLTKHFPLAMPPLSLAAWQIGLGCLPIAIVGLAVEQPQLAALSSVGWASLLYMTLIQFCLCYVCWFAALERLPAATASIGTLLVPVIGVLAAAAMLHEPLGLREIAALVFTLGGVAVALRS
;
A
#
# COMPACT_ATOMS: atom_id res chain seq x y z
N MET A 1 -49.11 2.74 -8.34
CA MET A 1 -48.52 3.93 -7.66
C MET A 1 -48.55 3.67 -6.17
N ILE A 2 -47.45 3.23 -5.60
CA ILE A 2 -47.34 2.90 -4.15
C ILE A 2 -46.80 4.15 -3.46
N ARG A 3 -47.61 4.81 -2.63
CA ARG A 3 -47.19 5.95 -1.79
C ARG A 3 -46.52 5.40 -0.54
N VAL A 4 -45.24 5.64 -0.38
CA VAL A 4 -44.47 5.37 0.84
C VAL A 4 -44.57 6.61 1.75
N HIS A 5 -45.18 6.48 2.92
CA HIS A 5 -45.18 7.54 3.94
C HIS A 5 -44.01 7.31 4.89
N ILE A 6 -43.13 8.29 4.99
CA ILE A 6 -42.04 8.31 5.96
C ILE A 6 -42.50 9.06 7.18
N LYS A 7 -42.63 8.40 8.32
CA LYS A 7 -42.87 9.01 9.60
C LYS A 7 -41.55 9.03 10.38
N VAL A 8 -41.06 10.23 10.63
CA VAL A 8 -39.90 10.43 11.50
C VAL A 8 -40.34 10.40 12.94
N VAL A 9 -39.88 9.44 13.72
CA VAL A 9 -40.04 9.37 15.15
C VAL A 9 -38.70 9.75 15.77
N GLU A 10 -38.72 10.73 16.65
CA GLU A 10 -37.55 11.17 17.40
C GLU A 10 -36.96 9.99 18.18
N GLY A 11 -35.68 9.69 17.91
CA GLY A 11 -34.93 8.61 18.56
C GLY A 11 -34.47 7.52 17.58
N ASN A 12 -33.43 7.80 16.81
CA ASN A 12 -32.45 6.89 16.19
C ASN A 12 -32.84 5.50 15.62
N SER A 13 -34.07 5.26 15.19
CA SER A 13 -34.47 4.06 14.46
C SER A 13 -35.38 4.42 13.27
N VAL A 14 -34.98 4.01 12.07
CA VAL A 14 -35.78 4.12 10.83
C VAL A 14 -36.54 2.81 10.66
N SER A 15 -37.87 2.84 10.80
CA SER A 15 -38.73 1.70 10.47
C SER A 15 -39.44 1.93 9.13
N LEU A 16 -39.30 0.99 8.21
CA LEU A 16 -40.03 0.96 6.95
C LEU A 16 -41.31 0.15 7.15
N CYS A 17 -42.46 0.81 7.07
CA CYS A 17 -43.77 0.15 7.11
C CYS A 17 -44.31 0.01 5.68
N GLN A 18 -44.51 -1.22 5.22
CA GLN A 18 -45.10 -1.54 3.91
C GLN A 18 -46.62 -1.84 3.98
N ASN A 19 -47.22 -2.00 5.14
CA ASN A 19 -48.66 -2.15 5.35
C ASN A 19 -48.99 -1.97 6.82
N GLU A 20 -50.25 -1.55 7.14
CA GLU A 20 -50.68 -1.16 8.48
C GLU A 20 -50.58 -2.25 9.60
N ASN A 21 -50.25 -3.51 9.26
CA ASN A 21 -50.23 -4.62 10.22
C ASN A 21 -48.90 -5.40 10.30
N LYS A 22 -47.75 -4.92 9.73
CA LYS A 22 -46.46 -5.58 9.92
C LYS A 22 -45.34 -4.54 9.94
N CYS A 23 -44.98 -4.05 11.11
CA CYS A 23 -43.73 -3.34 11.36
C CYS A 23 -42.68 -4.36 11.82
N THR A 24 -41.69 -4.67 10.96
CA THR A 24 -40.51 -5.41 11.36
C THR A 24 -39.40 -4.44 11.72
N SER A 25 -38.97 -4.46 12.98
CA SER A 25 -37.79 -3.74 13.45
C SER A 25 -36.55 -4.43 12.86
N GLY A 26 -36.06 -3.94 11.73
CA GLY A 26 -34.77 -4.35 11.19
C GLY A 26 -33.68 -3.71 12.07
N SER A 27 -33.05 -4.47 12.94
CA SER A 27 -31.79 -4.09 13.59
C SER A 27 -30.72 -4.06 12.52
N GLY A 28 -30.54 -2.90 11.86
CA GLY A 28 -29.37 -2.62 11.06
C GLY A 28 -28.16 -2.67 12.00
N SER A 29 -27.38 -3.75 11.95
CA SER A 29 -26.11 -3.82 12.63
C SER A 29 -25.24 -2.70 12.10
N LYS A 30 -25.06 -1.62 12.89
CA LYS A 30 -23.99 -0.65 12.66
C LYS A 30 -22.68 -1.43 12.53
N PRO A 31 -21.81 -1.09 11.56
CA PRO A 31 -20.48 -1.69 11.53
C PRO A 31 -19.85 -1.51 12.91
N ALA A 32 -19.45 -2.62 13.54
CA ALA A 32 -18.87 -2.62 14.87
C ALA A 32 -17.65 -1.70 14.83
N MET A 33 -17.68 -0.62 15.60
CA MET A 33 -16.48 0.18 15.85
C MET A 33 -15.43 -0.76 16.45
N PRO A 34 -14.17 -0.68 15.99
CA PRO A 34 -13.10 -1.47 16.58
C PRO A 34 -13.06 -1.19 18.09
N PRO A 35 -12.75 -2.17 18.92
CA PRO A 35 -12.79 -2.04 20.36
C PRO A 35 -11.76 -0.98 20.79
N ILE A 36 -12.24 0.23 21.03
CA ILE A 36 -11.53 1.21 21.84
C ILE A 36 -11.61 0.64 23.24
N ASP A 37 -10.47 0.31 23.82
CA ASP A 37 -10.41 -0.08 25.23
C ASP A 37 -11.15 1.00 26.07
N ARG A 38 -11.87 0.59 27.11
CA ARG A 38 -12.76 1.49 27.91
C ARG A 38 -12.07 2.74 28.46
N ALA A 39 -10.76 2.90 28.24
CA ALA A 39 -9.94 4.04 28.62
C ALA A 39 -9.56 5.00 27.48
N GLY A 40 -10.08 4.84 26.25
CA GLY A 40 -9.71 5.69 25.09
C GLY A 40 -8.26 5.52 24.61
N ARG A 41 -7.55 4.49 25.09
CA ARG A 41 -6.14 4.22 24.73
C ARG A 41 -6.04 3.37 23.48
N LEU A 42 -5.08 3.74 22.61
CA LEU A 42 -4.73 2.92 21.44
C LEU A 42 -4.19 1.56 21.90
N SER A 43 -4.56 0.48 21.22
CA SER A 43 -4.06 -0.86 21.51
C SER A 43 -2.53 -0.92 21.38
N PRO A 44 -1.77 -1.19 22.47
CA PRO A 44 -0.30 -1.28 22.38
C PRO A 44 0.16 -2.36 21.39
N LEU A 45 -0.54 -3.49 21.34
CA LEU A 45 -0.28 -4.57 20.38
C LEU A 45 -0.50 -4.09 18.94
N GLY A 46 -1.56 -3.31 18.69
CA GLY A 46 -1.80 -2.71 17.38
C GLY A 46 -0.67 -1.79 16.93
N LEU A 47 -0.12 -0.98 17.85
CA LEU A 47 1.03 -0.10 17.57
C LEU A 47 2.32 -0.89 17.30
N ILE A 48 2.56 -1.97 18.04
CA ILE A 48 3.73 -2.86 17.83
C ILE A 48 3.62 -3.51 16.43
N LEU A 49 2.45 -4.04 16.07
CA LEU A 49 2.22 -4.66 14.76
C LEU A 49 2.42 -3.65 13.62
N LEU A 50 1.95 -2.43 13.80
CA LEU A 50 2.15 -1.33 12.84
C LEU A 50 3.62 -0.94 12.72
N ALA A 51 4.37 -0.90 13.82
CA ALA A 51 5.81 -0.64 13.82
C ALA A 51 6.58 -1.74 13.08
N ILE A 52 6.27 -3.04 13.33
CA ILE A 52 6.85 -4.16 12.60
C ILE A 52 6.60 -4.03 11.10
N THR A 53 5.38 -3.70 10.70
CA THR A 53 5.03 -3.48 9.30
C THR A 53 5.84 -2.33 8.69
N SER A 54 5.91 -1.18 9.38
CA SER A 54 6.61 0.01 8.88
C SER A 54 8.11 -0.22 8.76
N VAL A 55 8.72 -0.91 9.72
CA VAL A 55 10.14 -1.29 9.66
C VAL A 55 10.39 -2.28 8.52
N GLY A 56 9.57 -3.33 8.42
CA GLY A 56 9.75 -4.34 7.38
C GLY A 56 9.54 -3.79 5.96
N TRP A 57 8.59 -2.91 5.74
CA TRP A 57 8.43 -2.28 4.43
C TRP A 57 9.48 -1.20 4.16
N GLY A 58 9.94 -0.46 5.18
CA GLY A 58 10.99 0.53 5.03
C GLY A 58 12.34 -0.09 4.64
N LEU A 59 12.76 -1.12 5.37
CA LEU A 59 14.01 -1.84 5.07
C LEU A 59 14.01 -2.52 3.69
N ASN A 60 12.84 -2.75 3.10
CA ASN A 60 12.76 -3.36 1.77
C ASN A 60 13.43 -2.51 0.67
N PHE A 61 13.45 -1.18 0.78
CA PHE A 61 14.07 -0.31 -0.23
C PHE A 61 15.57 -0.57 -0.39
N PRO A 62 16.40 -0.47 0.67
CA PRO A 62 17.83 -0.75 0.54
C PRO A 62 18.13 -2.22 0.27
N ILE A 63 17.39 -3.16 0.85
CA ILE A 63 17.59 -4.61 0.60
C ILE A 63 17.34 -4.93 -0.87
N MET A 64 16.28 -4.37 -1.45
CA MET A 64 15.98 -4.57 -2.86
C MET A 64 17.02 -3.88 -3.75
N LYS A 65 17.46 -2.66 -3.43
CA LYS A 65 18.51 -1.96 -4.18
C LYS A 65 19.82 -2.77 -4.17
N HIS A 66 20.18 -3.34 -3.03
CA HIS A 66 21.32 -4.24 -2.93
C HIS A 66 21.14 -5.50 -3.80
N LEU A 67 19.98 -6.14 -3.74
CA LEU A 67 19.70 -7.36 -4.52
C LEU A 67 19.84 -7.12 -6.05
N LEU A 68 19.53 -5.91 -6.53
CA LEU A 68 19.69 -5.56 -7.94
C LEU A 68 21.15 -5.61 -8.44
N THR A 69 22.14 -5.64 -7.57
CA THR A 69 23.54 -5.86 -7.96
C THR A 69 23.83 -7.31 -8.34
N GLU A 70 22.98 -8.24 -7.92
CA GLU A 70 23.17 -9.69 -8.13
C GLU A 70 22.06 -10.30 -8.99
N TRP A 71 20.82 -9.79 -8.86
CA TRP A 71 19.64 -10.36 -9.50
C TRP A 71 18.71 -9.29 -10.07
N PRO A 72 18.10 -9.58 -11.24
CA PRO A 72 17.25 -8.60 -11.92
C PRO A 72 15.90 -8.35 -11.19
N PRO A 73 15.28 -7.16 -11.40
CA PRO A 73 14.17 -6.67 -10.57
C PRO A 73 12.88 -7.46 -10.73
N LEU A 74 12.47 -7.83 -11.94
CA LEU A 74 11.17 -8.46 -12.16
C LEU A 74 11.18 -9.91 -11.67
N SER A 75 12.23 -10.65 -11.97
CA SER A 75 12.40 -12.04 -11.53
C SER A 75 12.43 -12.14 -10.01
N SER A 76 13.25 -11.32 -9.34
CA SER A 76 13.36 -11.33 -7.88
C SER A 76 12.04 -11.02 -7.22
N ARG A 77 11.38 -9.94 -7.63
CA ARG A 77 10.14 -9.49 -7.01
C ARG A 77 8.95 -10.38 -7.34
N GLY A 78 8.87 -10.84 -8.59
CA GLY A 78 7.82 -11.75 -9.03
C GLY A 78 7.88 -13.08 -8.28
N LEU A 79 9.05 -13.71 -8.21
CA LEU A 79 9.24 -15.00 -7.52
C LEU A 79 9.03 -14.88 -6.01
N CYS A 80 9.62 -13.86 -5.36
CA CYS A 80 9.37 -13.61 -3.94
C CYS A 80 7.89 -13.36 -3.65
N GLY A 81 7.20 -12.62 -4.52
CA GLY A 81 5.78 -12.37 -4.37
C GLY A 81 4.93 -13.65 -4.49
N ILE A 82 5.22 -14.53 -5.47
CA ILE A 82 4.55 -15.82 -5.61
C ILE A 82 4.80 -16.71 -4.39
N ALA A 83 6.07 -16.82 -3.96
CA ALA A 83 6.42 -17.62 -2.78
C ALA A 83 5.74 -17.06 -1.52
N GLY A 84 5.72 -15.73 -1.35
CA GLY A 84 5.02 -15.05 -0.26
C GLY A 84 3.50 -15.24 -0.31
N ALA A 85 2.88 -15.13 -1.49
CA ALA A 85 1.45 -15.40 -1.67
C ALA A 85 1.08 -16.84 -1.33
N THR A 86 1.93 -17.79 -1.72
CA THR A 86 1.75 -19.21 -1.38
C THR A 86 1.83 -19.43 0.12
N ALA A 87 2.84 -18.87 0.79
CA ALA A 87 2.99 -18.95 2.24
C ALA A 87 1.79 -18.31 2.97
N LEU A 88 1.31 -17.14 2.52
CA LEU A 88 0.11 -16.51 3.06
C LEU A 88 -1.15 -17.34 2.83
N ALA A 89 -1.30 -17.98 1.66
CA ALA A 89 -2.42 -18.86 1.37
C ALA A 89 -2.42 -20.08 2.31
N LEU A 90 -1.26 -20.70 2.52
CA LEU A 90 -1.10 -21.81 3.46
C LEU A 90 -1.42 -21.37 4.90
N PHE A 91 -0.95 -20.18 5.31
CA PHE A 91 -1.26 -19.61 6.62
C PHE A 91 -2.75 -19.30 6.78
N ALA A 92 -3.40 -18.74 5.74
CA ALA A 92 -4.84 -18.50 5.74
C ALA A 92 -5.63 -19.80 5.90
N LEU A 93 -5.23 -20.88 5.19
CA LEU A 93 -5.82 -22.21 5.33
C LEU A 93 -5.63 -22.78 6.74
N ALA A 94 -4.42 -22.66 7.31
CA ALA A 94 -4.14 -23.05 8.70
C ALA A 94 -5.01 -22.29 9.71
N ARG A 95 -5.35 -21.02 9.40
CA ARG A 95 -6.31 -20.19 10.17
C ARG A 95 -7.77 -20.46 9.80
N ARG A 96 -8.04 -21.52 9.01
CA ARG A 96 -9.37 -21.92 8.52
C ARG A 96 -10.11 -20.82 7.71
N GLN A 97 -9.39 -19.89 7.11
CA GLN A 97 -9.99 -18.91 6.21
C GLN A 97 -10.26 -19.53 4.84
N LYS A 98 -11.42 -19.19 4.25
CA LYS A 98 -11.78 -19.67 2.91
C LYS A 98 -10.99 -18.92 1.84
N LEU A 99 -10.27 -19.63 0.97
CA LEU A 99 -9.58 -19.06 -0.20
C LEU A 99 -10.48 -18.91 -1.42
N SER A 100 -11.73 -19.40 -1.37
CA SER A 100 -12.64 -19.35 -2.53
C SER A 100 -13.00 -17.90 -2.89
N VAL A 101 -12.82 -17.54 -4.18
CA VAL A 101 -13.19 -16.24 -4.72
C VAL A 101 -14.56 -16.34 -5.39
N PRO A 102 -15.58 -15.60 -4.91
CA PRO A 102 -16.90 -15.56 -5.55
C PRO A 102 -16.78 -15.10 -7.02
N ARG A 103 -17.52 -15.76 -7.91
CA ARG A 103 -17.48 -15.47 -9.36
C ARG A 103 -17.59 -13.97 -9.71
N PRO A 104 -18.53 -13.20 -9.13
CA PRO A 104 -18.69 -11.77 -9.48
C PRO A 104 -17.51 -10.89 -9.02
N MET A 105 -16.66 -11.37 -8.12
CA MET A 105 -15.50 -10.64 -7.61
C MET A 105 -14.20 -10.91 -8.38
N ARG A 106 -14.14 -11.97 -9.20
CA ARG A 106 -12.89 -12.44 -9.84
C ARG A 106 -12.22 -11.37 -10.71
N LEU A 107 -12.99 -10.74 -11.61
CA LEU A 107 -12.45 -9.71 -12.49
C LEU A 107 -12.01 -8.46 -11.67
N ARG A 108 -12.81 -8.05 -10.69
CA ARG A 108 -12.47 -6.93 -9.80
C ARG A 108 -11.21 -7.21 -9.00
N LEU A 109 -11.09 -8.41 -8.44
CA LEU A 109 -9.90 -8.86 -7.72
C LEU A 109 -8.68 -8.85 -8.64
N LEU A 110 -8.78 -9.37 -9.86
CA LEU A 110 -7.70 -9.36 -10.84
C LEU A 110 -7.24 -7.92 -11.15
N LEU A 111 -8.18 -7.03 -11.51
CA LEU A 111 -7.87 -5.63 -11.85
C LEU A 111 -7.19 -4.89 -10.67
N VAL A 112 -7.76 -5.03 -9.47
CA VAL A 112 -7.19 -4.39 -8.27
C VAL A 112 -5.81 -4.97 -7.96
N SER A 113 -5.62 -6.30 -8.09
CA SER A 113 -4.33 -6.95 -7.84
C SER A 113 -3.26 -6.49 -8.84
N MET A 114 -3.61 -6.37 -10.13
CA MET A 114 -2.71 -5.87 -11.16
C MET A 114 -2.27 -4.42 -10.87
N LEU A 115 -3.19 -3.58 -10.39
CA LEU A 115 -2.89 -2.19 -10.08
C LEU A 115 -2.13 -2.04 -8.75
N THR A 116 -2.69 -2.55 -7.64
CA THR A 116 -2.13 -2.31 -6.30
C THR A 116 -0.83 -3.05 -6.04
N ILE A 117 -0.71 -4.28 -6.49
CA ILE A 117 0.48 -5.11 -6.28
C ILE A 117 1.32 -5.17 -7.55
N GLY A 118 0.74 -5.58 -8.68
CA GLY A 118 1.48 -5.76 -9.92
C GLY A 118 2.17 -4.48 -10.38
N GLY A 119 1.41 -3.39 -10.52
CA GLY A 119 1.96 -2.09 -10.92
C GLY A 119 3.02 -1.57 -9.94
N TRP A 120 2.74 -1.64 -8.63
CA TRP A 120 3.72 -1.21 -7.63
C TRP A 120 5.01 -2.04 -7.66
N VAL A 121 4.87 -3.36 -7.62
CA VAL A 121 6.00 -4.28 -7.56
C VAL A 121 6.87 -4.18 -8.81
N ALA A 122 6.28 -4.15 -10.00
CA ALA A 122 7.01 -4.04 -11.24
C ALA A 122 7.69 -2.68 -11.39
N PHE A 123 6.92 -1.60 -11.34
CA PHE A 123 7.45 -0.26 -11.63
C PHE A 123 8.38 0.27 -10.56
N MET A 124 8.14 -0.02 -9.28
CA MET A 124 9.08 0.34 -8.22
C MET A 124 10.36 -0.51 -8.29
N GLY A 125 10.26 -1.77 -8.72
CA GLY A 125 11.43 -2.61 -9.02
C GLY A 125 12.30 -2.03 -10.12
N LEU A 126 11.69 -1.65 -11.22
CA LEU A 126 12.38 -1.01 -12.35
C LEU A 126 12.93 0.36 -11.97
N ALA A 127 12.20 1.17 -11.19
CA ALA A 127 12.65 2.49 -10.76
C ALA A 127 14.02 2.46 -10.07
N LEU A 128 14.29 1.45 -9.26
CA LEU A 128 15.55 1.28 -8.54
C LEU A 128 16.75 0.96 -9.44
N LEU A 129 16.57 0.69 -10.72
CA LEU A 129 17.68 0.60 -11.68
C LEU A 129 18.36 1.97 -11.86
N TRP A 130 17.59 3.06 -11.80
CA TRP A 130 18.07 4.44 -12.00
C TRP A 130 18.10 5.27 -10.72
N LEU A 131 17.25 4.95 -9.74
CA LEU A 131 17.11 5.70 -8.49
C LEU A 131 17.88 5.06 -7.34
N ASN A 132 18.30 5.90 -6.41
CA ASN A 132 18.74 5.46 -5.09
C ASN A 132 17.55 4.91 -4.28
N ALA A 133 17.83 4.11 -3.26
CA ALA A 133 16.78 3.55 -2.42
C ALA A 133 16.03 4.65 -1.64
N SER A 134 16.73 5.67 -1.18
CA SER A 134 16.16 6.85 -0.52
C SER A 134 15.22 7.64 -1.45
N GLU A 135 15.62 7.87 -2.71
CA GLU A 135 14.80 8.57 -3.70
C GLU A 135 13.52 7.80 -4.02
N ALA A 136 13.63 6.49 -4.22
CA ALA A 136 12.48 5.61 -4.46
C ALA A 136 11.51 5.60 -3.26
N ALA A 137 12.03 5.58 -2.03
CA ALA A 137 11.22 5.65 -0.81
C ALA A 137 10.43 6.97 -0.72
N VAL A 138 11.06 8.10 -1.02
CA VAL A 138 10.40 9.42 -1.03
C VAL A 138 9.35 9.51 -2.13
N LEU A 139 9.63 9.03 -3.35
CA LEU A 139 8.65 9.01 -4.44
C LEU A 139 7.42 8.15 -4.10
N GLY A 140 7.61 7.09 -3.33
CA GLY A 140 6.51 6.26 -2.81
C GLY A 140 5.52 7.03 -1.93
N ILE A 141 5.94 8.12 -1.26
CA ILE A 141 5.03 8.97 -0.47
C ILE A 141 4.00 9.70 -1.36
N SER A 142 4.20 9.76 -2.67
CA SER A 142 3.24 10.37 -3.59
C SER A 142 1.91 9.60 -3.72
N ILE A 143 1.83 8.35 -3.29
CA ILE A 143 0.62 7.51 -3.39
C ILE A 143 -0.64 8.21 -2.87
N PRO A 144 -0.68 8.81 -1.66
CA PRO A 144 -1.86 9.51 -1.16
C PRO A 144 -2.30 10.70 -2.02
N VAL A 145 -1.34 11.34 -2.70
CA VAL A 145 -1.64 12.43 -3.65
C VAL A 145 -2.47 11.88 -4.81
N TRP A 146 -2.02 10.79 -5.42
CA TRP A 146 -2.73 10.13 -6.52
C TRP A 146 -4.08 9.57 -6.09
N VAL A 147 -4.17 8.98 -4.89
CA VAL A 147 -5.45 8.55 -4.32
C VAL A 147 -6.43 9.71 -4.25
N ALA A 148 -6.01 10.87 -3.75
CA ALA A 148 -6.86 12.04 -3.62
C ALA A 148 -7.34 12.59 -4.98
N PHE A 149 -6.43 12.68 -5.97
CA PHE A 149 -6.77 13.13 -7.32
C PHE A 149 -7.73 12.17 -8.03
N LEU A 150 -7.54 10.86 -7.89
CA LEU A 150 -8.36 9.85 -8.53
C LEU A 150 -9.70 9.61 -7.82
N ALA A 151 -9.77 9.85 -6.51
CA ALA A 151 -11.00 9.75 -5.73
C ALA A 151 -12.04 10.81 -6.15
N TRP A 152 -11.60 11.98 -6.59
CA TRP A 152 -12.52 13.04 -7.04
C TRP A 152 -13.41 12.60 -8.20
N PRO A 153 -12.89 12.21 -9.39
CA PRO A 153 -13.75 11.80 -10.51
C PRO A 153 -14.43 10.44 -10.32
N ILE A 154 -13.83 9.50 -9.53
CA ILE A 154 -14.34 8.13 -9.42
C ILE A 154 -15.33 7.98 -8.27
N LEU A 155 -15.05 8.60 -7.13
CA LEU A 155 -15.88 8.51 -5.91
C LEU A 155 -16.73 9.76 -5.66
N GLY A 156 -16.53 10.84 -6.42
CA GLY A 156 -17.20 12.12 -6.19
C GLY A 156 -16.69 12.86 -4.95
N GLU A 157 -15.56 12.47 -4.38
CA GLU A 157 -14.99 13.11 -3.19
C GLU A 157 -14.39 14.47 -3.56
N ARG A 158 -14.93 15.56 -3.03
CA ARG A 158 -14.39 16.90 -3.28
C ARG A 158 -13.10 17.12 -2.50
N LEU A 159 -12.10 17.66 -3.19
CA LEU A 159 -10.86 18.11 -2.54
C LEU A 159 -11.16 19.40 -1.76
N SER A 160 -10.95 19.40 -0.45
CA SER A 160 -10.97 20.63 0.32
C SER A 160 -9.78 21.52 -0.08
N PRO A 161 -9.87 22.87 0.00
CA PRO A 161 -8.75 23.76 -0.31
C PRO A 161 -7.50 23.45 0.52
N LEU A 162 -7.68 23.12 1.80
CA LEU A 162 -6.58 22.75 2.68
C LEU A 162 -5.88 21.46 2.21
N ARG A 163 -6.66 20.47 1.77
CA ARG A 163 -6.14 19.22 1.22
C ARG A 163 -5.39 19.45 -0.09
N ALA A 164 -5.89 20.32 -0.96
CA ALA A 164 -5.20 20.69 -2.19
C ALA A 164 -3.84 21.35 -1.92
N VAL A 165 -3.78 22.31 -1.00
CA VAL A 165 -2.52 22.95 -0.58
C VAL A 165 -1.55 21.93 0.02
N ALA A 166 -2.02 21.05 0.90
CA ALA A 166 -1.19 20.02 1.51
C ALA A 166 -0.59 19.04 0.47
N LEU A 167 -1.36 18.65 -0.53
CA LEU A 167 -0.90 17.81 -1.63
C LEU A 167 0.11 18.54 -2.54
N THR A 168 -0.08 19.85 -2.76
CA THR A 168 0.88 20.68 -3.50
C THR A 168 2.22 20.77 -2.77
N VAL A 169 2.20 20.91 -1.43
CA VAL A 169 3.42 20.90 -0.60
C VAL A 169 4.13 19.54 -0.70
N ALA A 170 3.38 18.43 -0.69
CA ALA A 170 3.96 17.10 -0.86
C ALA A 170 4.63 16.94 -2.24
N LEU A 171 4.00 17.42 -3.31
CA LEU A 171 4.59 17.41 -4.66
C LEU A 171 5.81 18.33 -4.77
N ALA A 172 5.81 19.47 -4.09
CA ALA A 172 6.98 20.35 -4.03
C ALA A 172 8.19 19.66 -3.36
N GLY A 173 7.96 18.85 -2.32
CA GLY A 173 9.00 18.01 -1.71
C GLY A 173 9.64 17.04 -2.70
N ILE A 174 8.82 16.41 -3.54
CA ILE A 174 9.30 15.52 -4.62
C ILE A 174 10.09 16.33 -5.66
N ALA A 175 9.62 17.50 -6.04
CA ALA A 175 10.31 18.38 -7.00
C ALA A 175 11.68 18.84 -6.47
N VAL A 176 11.80 19.13 -5.17
CA VAL A 176 13.08 19.47 -4.52
C VAL A 176 14.06 18.29 -4.61
N LEU A 177 13.57 17.06 -4.41
CA LEU A 177 14.40 15.86 -4.52
C LEU A 177 14.96 15.70 -5.94
N ILE A 178 14.10 15.86 -6.95
CA ILE A 178 14.45 15.66 -8.37
C ILE A 178 15.36 16.80 -8.89
N GLY A 179 15.01 18.05 -8.59
CA GLY A 179 15.66 19.22 -9.21
C GLY A 179 17.08 19.53 -8.72
N GLY A 180 17.50 18.93 -7.63
CA GLY A 180 18.72 19.34 -6.96
C GLY A 180 20.05 18.73 -7.46
N ASN A 181 20.03 17.76 -8.38
CA ASN A 181 21.25 17.07 -8.89
C ASN A 181 21.84 17.71 -10.16
N GLY A 182 21.31 18.85 -10.60
CA GLY A 182 21.63 19.44 -11.91
C GLY A 182 20.80 18.79 -13.04
N LEU A 183 20.75 19.46 -14.20
CA LEU A 183 19.89 19.04 -15.31
C LEU A 183 20.33 17.67 -15.90
N GLU A 184 21.63 17.44 -16.03
CA GLU A 184 22.16 16.19 -16.62
C GLU A 184 21.87 14.97 -15.75
N ALA A 185 22.17 15.03 -14.45
CA ALA A 185 21.87 13.94 -13.51
C ALA A 185 20.35 13.71 -13.35
N SER A 186 19.51 14.74 -13.54
CA SER A 186 18.07 14.59 -13.55
C SER A 186 17.55 13.88 -14.79
N VAL A 187 18.14 14.09 -15.96
CA VAL A 187 17.74 13.43 -17.23
C VAL A 187 18.03 11.94 -17.15
N GLU A 188 19.19 11.53 -16.63
CA GLU A 188 19.54 10.11 -16.47
C GLU A 188 18.57 9.36 -15.55
N LYS A 189 18.03 10.03 -14.52
CA LYS A 189 17.07 9.45 -13.57
C LYS A 189 15.60 9.49 -14.03
N LEU A 190 15.29 10.18 -15.13
CA LEU A 190 13.91 10.31 -15.63
C LEU A 190 13.16 8.99 -15.80
N PRO A 191 13.75 7.92 -16.37
CA PRO A 191 13.06 6.63 -16.49
C PRO A 191 12.68 6.05 -15.13
N GLY A 192 13.58 6.15 -14.15
CA GLY A 192 13.32 5.71 -12.78
C GLY A 192 12.21 6.50 -12.08
N ILE A 193 12.22 7.83 -12.23
CA ILE A 193 11.18 8.72 -11.69
C ILE A 193 9.83 8.39 -12.32
N ALA A 194 9.80 8.25 -13.67
CA ALA A 194 8.58 7.89 -14.38
C ALA A 194 8.02 6.54 -13.90
N CYS A 195 8.87 5.52 -13.78
CA CYS A 195 8.49 4.22 -13.23
C CYS A 195 7.92 4.35 -11.81
N ALA A 196 8.60 5.04 -10.90
CA ALA A 196 8.13 5.20 -9.51
C ALA A 196 6.76 5.90 -9.45
N LEU A 197 6.57 6.97 -10.25
CA LEU A 197 5.29 7.69 -10.32
C LEU A 197 4.18 6.83 -10.94
N VAL A 198 4.45 6.08 -12.02
CA VAL A 198 3.48 5.14 -12.59
C VAL A 198 3.09 4.08 -11.56
N GLY A 199 4.04 3.52 -10.82
CA GLY A 199 3.76 2.61 -9.71
C GLY A 199 2.84 3.23 -8.66
N ALA A 200 3.12 4.48 -8.25
CA ALA A 200 2.30 5.22 -7.29
C ALA A 200 0.87 5.50 -7.81
N VAL A 201 0.72 5.86 -9.09
CA VAL A 201 -0.59 6.04 -9.76
C VAL A 201 -1.36 4.71 -9.78
N CYS A 202 -0.70 3.60 -10.13
CA CYS A 202 -1.31 2.27 -10.12
C CYS A 202 -1.88 1.93 -8.74
N VAL A 203 -1.09 2.11 -7.66
CA VAL A 203 -1.57 1.90 -6.28
C VAL A 203 -2.73 2.83 -5.96
N GLY A 204 -2.60 4.12 -6.31
CA GLY A 204 -3.65 5.12 -6.10
C GLY A 204 -4.97 4.71 -6.76
N LEU A 205 -4.93 4.34 -8.03
CA LEU A 205 -6.10 3.87 -8.78
C LEU A 205 -6.68 2.58 -8.19
N GLY A 206 -5.84 1.60 -7.92
CA GLY A 206 -6.28 0.34 -7.32
C GLY A 206 -6.91 0.54 -5.94
N THR A 207 -6.40 1.47 -5.12
CA THR A 207 -6.97 1.83 -3.82
C THR A 207 -8.36 2.45 -3.98
N VAL A 208 -8.53 3.39 -4.90
CA VAL A 208 -9.82 4.03 -5.20
C VAL A 208 -10.82 3.01 -5.74
N LEU A 209 -10.41 2.12 -6.65
CA LEU A 209 -11.26 1.06 -7.18
C LEU A 209 -11.64 0.04 -6.09
N THR A 210 -10.76 -0.27 -5.14
CA THR A 210 -11.08 -1.15 -3.99
C THR A 210 -12.18 -0.52 -3.13
N LYS A 211 -12.14 0.81 -2.95
CA LYS A 211 -13.18 1.56 -2.21
C LYS A 211 -14.49 1.59 -2.99
N HIS A 212 -14.43 1.77 -4.30
CA HIS A 212 -15.61 1.80 -5.18
C HIS A 212 -16.27 0.41 -5.33
N PHE A 213 -15.46 -0.65 -5.38
CA PHE A 213 -15.90 -2.05 -5.52
C PHE A 213 -15.32 -2.90 -4.37
N PRO A 214 -15.90 -2.86 -3.17
CA PRO A 214 -15.37 -3.60 -2.02
C PRO A 214 -15.24 -5.10 -2.29
N LEU A 215 -14.12 -5.67 -1.91
CA LEU A 215 -13.83 -7.10 -2.00
C LEU A 215 -14.09 -7.75 -0.63
N ALA A 216 -15.30 -8.31 -0.46
CA ALA A 216 -15.72 -8.97 0.78
C ALA A 216 -15.08 -10.36 0.90
N MET A 217 -13.81 -10.41 1.30
CA MET A 217 -13.03 -11.63 1.51
C MET A 217 -12.28 -11.55 2.85
N PRO A 218 -11.93 -12.70 3.46
CA PRO A 218 -11.05 -12.70 4.64
C PRO A 218 -9.70 -12.00 4.32
N PRO A 219 -9.18 -11.16 5.22
CA PRO A 219 -8.03 -10.29 4.91
C PRO A 219 -6.78 -11.03 4.42
N LEU A 220 -6.42 -12.15 5.07
CA LEU A 220 -5.24 -12.93 4.64
C LEU A 220 -5.44 -13.61 3.28
N SER A 221 -6.65 -14.11 3.03
CA SER A 221 -7.02 -14.71 1.74
C SER A 221 -6.99 -13.65 0.63
N LEU A 222 -7.51 -12.45 0.91
CA LEU A 222 -7.45 -11.32 -0.02
C LEU A 222 -5.99 -10.94 -0.34
N ALA A 223 -5.13 -10.80 0.69
CA ALA A 223 -3.71 -10.50 0.50
C ALA A 223 -3.00 -11.58 -0.33
N ALA A 224 -3.21 -12.86 -0.01
CA ALA A 224 -2.62 -13.97 -0.77
C ALA A 224 -3.00 -13.90 -2.25
N TRP A 225 -4.27 -13.68 -2.57
CA TRP A 225 -4.74 -13.54 -3.95
C TRP A 225 -4.20 -12.28 -4.63
N GLN A 226 -4.22 -11.13 -3.96
CA GLN A 226 -3.71 -9.88 -4.53
C GLN A 226 -2.22 -9.97 -4.85
N ILE A 227 -1.41 -10.50 -3.94
CA ILE A 227 0.03 -10.68 -4.16
C ILE A 227 0.28 -11.71 -5.26
N GLY A 228 -0.38 -12.87 -5.20
CA GLY A 228 -0.21 -13.94 -6.18
C GLY A 228 -0.58 -13.50 -7.60
N LEU A 229 -1.78 -12.91 -7.77
CA LEU A 229 -2.24 -12.43 -9.08
C LEU A 229 -1.36 -11.27 -9.58
N GLY A 230 -0.99 -10.33 -8.71
CA GLY A 230 -0.14 -9.19 -9.09
C GLY A 230 1.28 -9.59 -9.47
N CYS A 231 1.88 -10.54 -8.74
CA CYS A 231 3.27 -10.94 -8.97
C CYS A 231 3.43 -12.02 -10.05
N LEU A 232 2.38 -12.80 -10.36
CA LEU A 232 2.45 -13.87 -11.36
C LEU A 232 2.90 -13.38 -12.75
N PRO A 233 2.29 -12.37 -13.38
CA PRO A 233 2.74 -11.89 -14.67
C PRO A 233 4.14 -11.28 -14.60
N ILE A 234 4.52 -10.66 -13.48
CA ILE A 234 5.85 -10.10 -13.27
C ILE A 234 6.91 -11.21 -13.27
N ALA A 235 6.63 -12.31 -12.56
CA ALA A 235 7.52 -13.47 -12.56
C ALA A 235 7.66 -14.11 -13.94
N ILE A 236 6.54 -14.24 -14.69
CA ILE A 236 6.56 -14.80 -16.05
C ILE A 236 7.41 -13.91 -16.97
N VAL A 237 7.16 -12.61 -16.97
CA VAL A 237 7.93 -11.65 -17.79
C VAL A 237 9.39 -11.62 -17.36
N GLY A 238 9.66 -11.53 -16.05
CA GLY A 238 11.01 -11.52 -15.51
C GLY A 238 11.81 -12.76 -15.93
N LEU A 239 11.25 -13.95 -15.73
CA LEU A 239 11.93 -15.19 -16.12
C LEU A 239 12.16 -15.30 -17.62
N ALA A 240 11.24 -14.78 -18.44
CA ALA A 240 11.35 -14.82 -19.89
C ALA A 240 12.37 -13.83 -20.46
N VAL A 241 12.45 -12.60 -19.87
CA VAL A 241 13.24 -11.50 -20.42
C VAL A 241 14.60 -11.36 -19.73
N GLU A 242 14.65 -11.54 -18.41
CA GLU A 242 15.83 -11.24 -17.59
C GLU A 242 16.79 -12.41 -17.46
N GLN A 243 16.32 -13.66 -17.67
CA GLN A 243 17.11 -14.90 -17.58
C GLN A 243 17.99 -14.98 -16.31
N PRO A 244 17.38 -14.89 -15.10
CA PRO A 244 18.12 -14.82 -13.85
C PRO A 244 18.95 -16.09 -13.59
N GLN A 245 20.20 -15.93 -13.17
CA GLN A 245 21.09 -17.03 -12.85
C GLN A 245 21.15 -17.24 -11.34
N LEU A 246 20.74 -18.40 -10.86
CA LEU A 246 20.79 -18.74 -9.43
C LEU A 246 22.22 -18.78 -8.87
N ALA A 247 23.18 -19.15 -9.71
CA ALA A 247 24.59 -19.19 -9.34
C ALA A 247 25.22 -17.81 -9.11
N ALA A 248 24.58 -16.72 -9.55
CA ALA A 248 25.03 -15.36 -9.33
C ALA A 248 24.72 -14.84 -7.91
N LEU A 249 23.84 -15.51 -7.16
CA LEU A 249 23.42 -15.08 -5.84
C LEU A 249 24.46 -15.42 -4.76
N SER A 250 24.93 -14.40 -4.09
CA SER A 250 25.71 -14.52 -2.86
C SER A 250 24.83 -14.97 -1.66
N SER A 251 25.46 -15.25 -0.52
CA SER A 251 24.71 -15.51 0.73
C SER A 251 23.82 -14.32 1.12
N VAL A 252 24.26 -13.08 0.85
CA VAL A 252 23.48 -11.86 1.10
C VAL A 252 22.32 -11.74 0.13
N GLY A 253 22.52 -12.11 -1.15
CA GLY A 253 21.45 -12.18 -2.16
C GLY A 253 20.35 -13.17 -1.74
N TRP A 254 20.72 -14.38 -1.31
CA TRP A 254 19.77 -15.35 -0.78
C TRP A 254 19.04 -14.86 0.47
N ALA A 255 19.74 -14.20 1.40
CA ALA A 255 19.12 -13.58 2.58
C ALA A 255 18.14 -12.49 2.19
N SER A 256 18.47 -11.69 1.16
CA SER A 256 17.59 -10.65 0.61
C SER A 256 16.31 -11.23 0.00
N LEU A 257 16.40 -12.30 -0.78
CA LEU A 257 15.23 -13.01 -1.32
C LEU A 257 14.35 -13.59 -0.21
N LEU A 258 14.98 -14.19 0.81
CA LEU A 258 14.28 -14.73 1.97
C LEU A 258 13.56 -13.63 2.76
N TYR A 259 14.24 -12.50 2.98
CA TYR A 259 13.66 -11.31 3.60
C TYR A 259 12.44 -10.82 2.82
N MET A 260 12.57 -10.63 1.51
CA MET A 260 11.46 -10.16 0.67
C MET A 260 10.27 -11.12 0.71
N THR A 261 10.52 -12.43 0.71
CA THR A 261 9.47 -13.45 0.77
C THR A 261 8.77 -13.48 2.14
N LEU A 262 9.56 -13.67 3.21
CA LEU A 262 9.00 -13.96 4.54
C LEU A 262 8.65 -12.69 5.32
N ILE A 263 9.46 -11.64 5.23
CA ILE A 263 9.21 -10.40 5.97
C ILE A 263 8.30 -9.49 5.18
N GLN A 264 8.70 -9.08 3.97
CA GLN A 264 7.93 -8.10 3.20
C GLN A 264 6.57 -8.62 2.77
N PHE A 265 6.49 -9.81 2.13
CA PHE A 265 5.24 -10.33 1.58
C PHE A 265 4.42 -11.18 2.57
N CYS A 266 4.99 -11.71 3.65
CA CYS A 266 4.23 -12.48 4.62
C CYS A 266 4.02 -11.72 5.92
N LEU A 267 5.08 -11.53 6.71
CA LEU A 267 4.99 -10.97 8.06
C LEU A 267 4.35 -9.57 8.08
N CYS A 268 4.81 -8.68 7.19
CA CYS A 268 4.28 -7.30 7.13
C CYS A 268 2.79 -7.29 6.79
N TYR A 269 2.32 -8.11 5.87
CA TYR A 269 0.89 -8.17 5.55
C TYR A 269 0.06 -8.77 6.68
N VAL A 270 0.56 -9.81 7.35
CA VAL A 270 -0.12 -10.37 8.54
C VAL A 270 -0.21 -9.33 9.65
N CYS A 271 0.91 -8.65 9.94
CA CYS A 271 0.96 -7.59 10.96
C CYS A 271 0.09 -6.38 10.58
N TRP A 272 0.08 -5.98 9.31
CA TRP A 272 -0.74 -4.88 8.80
C TRP A 272 -2.22 -5.13 9.02
N PHE A 273 -2.73 -6.27 8.58
CA PHE A 273 -4.15 -6.58 8.76
C PHE A 273 -4.51 -6.75 10.24
N ALA A 274 -3.63 -7.37 11.03
CA ALA A 274 -3.82 -7.49 12.47
C ALA A 274 -3.78 -6.13 13.19
N ALA A 275 -2.99 -5.16 12.69
CA ALA A 275 -2.99 -3.78 13.19
C ALA A 275 -4.30 -3.05 12.84
N LEU A 276 -4.79 -3.19 11.59
CA LEU A 276 -6.05 -2.60 11.14
C LEU A 276 -7.27 -3.08 11.92
N GLU A 277 -7.26 -4.31 12.41
CA GLU A 277 -8.31 -4.83 13.31
C GLU A 277 -8.32 -4.16 14.69
N ARG A 278 -7.19 -3.58 15.12
CA ARG A 278 -6.94 -3.07 16.48
C ARG A 278 -6.79 -1.57 16.58
N LEU A 279 -6.52 -0.90 15.48
CA LEU A 279 -6.26 0.54 15.42
C LEU A 279 -7.28 1.24 14.52
N PRO A 280 -7.63 2.50 14.83
CA PRO A 280 -8.37 3.33 13.89
C PRO A 280 -7.62 3.46 12.56
N ALA A 281 -8.33 3.46 11.45
CA ALA A 281 -7.73 3.55 10.10
C ALA A 281 -6.84 4.79 9.93
N ALA A 282 -7.21 5.91 10.54
CA ALA A 282 -6.40 7.14 10.54
C ALA A 282 -5.04 6.93 11.24
N THR A 283 -5.02 6.24 12.40
CA THR A 283 -3.77 5.93 13.11
C THR A 283 -2.88 5.00 12.29
N ALA A 284 -3.46 3.97 11.68
CA ALA A 284 -2.73 3.05 10.81
C ALA A 284 -2.12 3.79 9.61
N SER A 285 -2.89 4.66 8.94
CA SER A 285 -2.41 5.46 7.81
C SER A 285 -1.28 6.42 8.19
N ILE A 286 -1.36 7.07 9.36
CA ILE A 286 -0.27 7.93 9.86
C ILE A 286 0.96 7.08 10.16
N GLY A 287 0.79 5.90 10.74
CA GLY A 287 1.91 5.00 11.06
C GLY A 287 2.67 4.53 9.81
N THR A 288 1.99 4.34 8.67
CA THR A 288 2.69 3.97 7.42
C THR A 288 3.57 5.09 6.84
N LEU A 289 3.40 6.34 7.29
CA LEU A 289 4.32 7.43 6.94
C LEU A 289 5.74 7.22 7.51
N LEU A 290 5.91 6.32 8.48
CA LEU A 290 7.23 5.91 8.97
C LEU A 290 7.99 5.06 7.94
N VAL A 291 7.32 4.38 7.01
CA VAL A 291 7.94 3.53 5.99
C VAL A 291 9.03 4.25 5.20
N PRO A 292 8.76 5.40 4.56
CA PRO A 292 9.80 6.11 3.82
C PRO A 292 10.87 6.72 4.72
N VAL A 293 10.54 7.13 5.94
CA VAL A 293 11.54 7.61 6.93
C VAL A 293 12.56 6.50 7.21
N ILE A 294 12.04 5.31 7.53
CA ILE A 294 12.88 4.13 7.78
C ILE A 294 13.64 3.75 6.50
N GLY A 295 13.00 3.83 5.33
CA GLY A 295 13.64 3.55 4.04
C GLY A 295 14.84 4.44 3.76
N VAL A 296 14.71 5.74 3.96
CA VAL A 296 15.79 6.72 3.77
C VAL A 296 16.92 6.50 4.78
N LEU A 297 16.59 6.34 6.07
CA LEU A 297 17.59 6.11 7.11
C LEU A 297 18.32 4.77 6.91
N ALA A 298 17.60 3.73 6.52
CA ALA A 298 18.17 2.43 6.25
C ALA A 298 19.05 2.43 4.98
N ALA A 299 18.66 3.17 3.93
CA ALA A 299 19.47 3.33 2.73
C ALA A 299 20.81 4.02 3.04
N ALA A 300 20.78 5.07 3.87
CA ALA A 300 22.00 5.72 4.33
C ALA A 300 22.89 4.79 5.16
N ALA A 301 22.30 4.01 6.08
CA ALA A 301 23.05 3.13 6.96
C ALA A 301 23.60 1.86 6.24
N MET A 302 22.82 1.27 5.33
CA MET A 302 23.15 -0.01 4.68
C MET A 302 23.89 0.15 3.36
N LEU A 303 23.55 1.20 2.58
CA LEU A 303 24.10 1.45 1.24
C LEU A 303 25.04 2.65 1.20
N HIS A 304 25.27 3.31 2.34
CA HIS A 304 26.06 4.54 2.44
C HIS A 304 25.56 5.66 1.50
N GLU A 305 24.25 5.69 1.23
CA GLU A 305 23.65 6.78 0.46
C GLU A 305 23.77 8.11 1.23
N PRO A 306 24.12 9.22 0.55
CA PRO A 306 24.29 10.49 1.23
C PRO A 306 22.94 10.99 1.78
N LEU A 307 22.93 11.36 3.07
CA LEU A 307 21.84 12.09 3.72
C LEU A 307 22.16 13.57 3.70
N GLY A 308 21.86 14.24 2.58
CA GLY A 308 22.01 15.68 2.46
C GLY A 308 20.77 16.45 2.93
N LEU A 309 20.91 17.79 3.01
CA LEU A 309 19.78 18.67 3.33
C LEU A 309 18.60 18.51 2.38
N ARG A 310 18.85 18.07 1.15
CA ARG A 310 17.84 17.83 0.12
C ARG A 310 16.95 16.65 0.43
N GLU A 311 17.53 15.49 0.76
CA GLU A 311 16.80 14.29 1.12
C GLU A 311 15.95 14.54 2.38
N ILE A 312 16.52 15.25 3.35
CA ILE A 312 15.82 15.65 4.57
C ILE A 312 14.68 16.64 4.25
N ALA A 313 14.93 17.68 3.44
CA ALA A 313 13.90 18.64 3.05
C ALA A 313 12.77 17.98 2.26
N ALA A 314 13.09 17.13 1.27
CA ALA A 314 12.11 16.38 0.49
C ALA A 314 11.26 15.50 1.41
N LEU A 315 11.87 14.80 2.35
CA LEU A 315 11.18 13.96 3.32
C LEU A 315 10.24 14.79 4.20
N VAL A 316 10.71 15.90 4.76
CA VAL A 316 9.91 16.79 5.64
C VAL A 316 8.72 17.39 4.90
N PHE A 317 8.95 17.96 3.70
CA PHE A 317 7.85 18.55 2.91
C PHE A 317 6.83 17.51 2.48
N THR A 318 7.29 16.35 2.00
CA THR A 318 6.38 15.31 1.51
C THR A 318 5.58 14.70 2.66
N LEU A 319 6.22 14.34 3.76
CA LEU A 319 5.55 13.80 4.94
C LEU A 319 4.64 14.83 5.60
N GLY A 320 5.09 16.08 5.72
CA GLY A 320 4.31 17.18 6.29
C GLY A 320 3.06 17.44 5.47
N GLY A 321 3.19 17.55 4.15
CA GLY A 321 2.06 17.72 3.24
C GLY A 321 1.05 16.57 3.32
N VAL A 322 1.52 15.31 3.26
CA VAL A 322 0.64 14.14 3.37
C VAL A 322 0.00 14.06 4.75
N ALA A 323 0.72 14.31 5.84
CA ALA A 323 0.16 14.31 7.19
C ALA A 323 -0.96 15.34 7.37
N VAL A 324 -0.80 16.55 6.80
CA VAL A 324 -1.86 17.59 6.81
C VAL A 324 -3.04 17.14 5.94
N ALA A 325 -2.79 16.58 4.75
CA ALA A 325 -3.85 16.09 3.86
C ALA A 325 -4.69 14.96 4.47
N LEU A 326 -4.10 14.11 5.32
CA LEU A 326 -4.83 13.02 6.01
C LEU A 326 -5.71 13.53 7.17
N ARG A 327 -5.44 14.74 7.68
CA ARG A 327 -6.21 15.36 8.77
C ARG A 327 -7.31 16.30 8.28
N SER A 328 -7.27 16.70 7.02
CA SER A 328 -8.22 17.60 6.35
C SER A 328 -9.27 16.81 5.53
#